data_c8be1c33b4fce5e1038a342a38b9290c
#
_entry.id   c8be1c33b4fce5e1038a342a38b9290c
#
_cell.length_a   1.000
_cell.length_b   1.000
_cell.length_c   1.000
_cell.angle_alpha   90.00
_cell.angle_beta   90.00
_cell.angle_gamma   90.00
#
_symmetry.space_group_name_H-M   'P 1'
#
loop_
_entity.id
_entity.type
_entity.pdbx_description
1 polymer ?
#
loop_
_entity_poly.entity_id
_entity_poly.type
_entity_poly.pdbx_seq_one_letter_code
_entity_poly.pdbx_strand_id
1 'polypeptide(L)'
;MNLRDKLRAVGGSGPKPERAQTPARTDCAHYQVIRAPEEFPGAFDLTRETLGLMSEKEMPEGLDPRRILYLDTETTGLGGSGTVAFLVGMGFLTDRGFEVHQFLMRDYPEEPYLLRHVAAGLGRFDVLCTFNGTTFDVPLLESRLLMNRMDRDCLDLPHLDLLHMCRRLWKLRLGRCNLSRLEEVILGQPRTDDLPGSEAPQRYFDYLKTGQFSLLEDVLRHNAQDIMSLCVLLNHMADLYLHPEKIRFSEDVYSMGRALERLDQVEPARRCYRLARKGRMGAAASGALALSYRRAGEREEAVAVWREMVAERRGGAQPYIELAKYFEHARRDPAAALEWTEKALSLLSEPALREDSTVQEVKNELQYRHQRLRRKLTKERENHGDYDGNQGEQGLSDAEERPEGGGHPAL
;
A
#
# COMPACT_ATOMS: atom_id res chain seq x y z
N MET A 1 14.14 -51.71 -35.22
CA MET A 1 14.63 -51.63 -33.82
C MET A 1 13.56 -50.98 -32.99
N ASN A 2 12.92 -51.74 -32.10
CA ASN A 2 11.73 -51.39 -31.37
C ASN A 2 12.14 -50.56 -30.11
N LEU A 3 11.24 -49.74 -29.57
CA LEU A 3 11.47 -48.85 -28.42
C LEU A 3 12.01 -49.61 -27.18
N ARG A 4 11.63 -50.88 -27.01
CA ARG A 4 12.15 -51.80 -25.98
C ARG A 4 13.63 -52.10 -26.13
N ASP A 5 14.13 -52.19 -27.37
CA ASP A 5 15.55 -52.47 -27.65
C ASP A 5 16.42 -51.23 -27.42
N LYS A 6 15.85 -50.02 -27.66
CA LYS A 6 16.53 -48.75 -27.34
C LYS A 6 16.63 -48.52 -25.82
N LEU A 7 15.58 -48.87 -25.05
CA LEU A 7 15.61 -48.76 -23.60
C LEU A 7 16.55 -49.77 -22.91
N ARG A 8 16.78 -50.95 -23.51
CA ARG A 8 17.80 -51.90 -23.03
C ARG A 8 19.24 -51.45 -23.30
N ALA A 9 19.48 -50.72 -24.36
CA ALA A 9 20.80 -50.23 -24.71
C ALA A 9 21.29 -49.03 -23.85
N VAL A 10 20.39 -48.31 -23.17
CA VAL A 10 20.72 -47.18 -22.26
C VAL A 10 20.87 -47.64 -20.80
N GLY A 11 20.46 -48.87 -20.50
CA GLY A 11 20.56 -49.48 -19.16
C GLY A 11 21.89 -50.17 -18.90
N GLY A 12 23.03 -49.45 -18.98
CA GLY A 12 24.30 -49.93 -18.45
C GLY A 12 24.19 -50.07 -16.93
N SER A 13 24.00 -51.33 -16.48
CA SER A 13 24.05 -51.68 -15.05
C SER A 13 25.48 -51.68 -14.54
N GLY A 14 26.02 -50.51 -14.25
CA GLY A 14 27.09 -50.38 -13.26
C GLY A 14 26.48 -50.57 -11.85
N PRO A 15 27.18 -51.16 -10.88
CA PRO A 15 26.67 -51.24 -9.52
C PRO A 15 26.44 -49.82 -9.03
N LYS A 16 25.17 -49.50 -8.67
CA LYS A 16 24.86 -48.27 -7.95
C LYS A 16 25.72 -48.30 -6.68
N PRO A 17 26.47 -47.23 -6.37
CA PRO A 17 27.15 -47.17 -5.09
C PRO A 17 26.08 -47.37 -4.01
N GLU A 18 26.24 -48.43 -3.19
CA GLU A 18 25.47 -48.60 -1.97
C GLU A 18 25.65 -47.36 -1.13
N ARG A 19 24.63 -46.48 -1.11
CA ARG A 19 24.57 -45.43 -0.08
C ARG A 19 24.58 -46.17 1.25
N ALA A 20 25.65 -45.97 2.02
CA ALA A 20 25.69 -46.39 3.41
C ALA A 20 24.36 -45.92 4.03
N GLN A 21 23.57 -46.86 4.52
CA GLN A 21 22.30 -46.57 5.21
C GLN A 21 22.66 -45.84 6.49
N THR A 22 22.71 -44.51 6.42
CA THR A 22 22.72 -43.68 7.65
C THR A 22 21.46 -44.04 8.43
N PRO A 23 21.54 -44.34 9.73
CA PRO A 23 20.35 -44.67 10.51
C PRO A 23 19.30 -43.61 10.31
N ALA A 24 18.06 -44.05 10.09
CA ALA A 24 16.93 -43.13 9.85
C ALA A 24 16.88 -42.09 10.98
N ARG A 25 17.18 -40.83 10.64
CA ARG A 25 17.08 -39.73 11.56
C ARG A 25 15.59 -39.54 11.89
N THR A 26 15.27 -39.44 13.17
CA THR A 26 13.90 -39.33 13.68
C THR A 26 13.44 -37.89 13.86
N ASP A 27 14.24 -36.89 13.42
CA ASP A 27 13.91 -35.46 13.51
C ASP A 27 14.72 -34.63 12.51
N CYS A 28 14.26 -33.40 12.22
CA CYS A 28 15.02 -32.40 11.47
C CYS A 28 16.07 -31.72 12.38
N ALA A 29 16.99 -30.97 11.78
CA ALA A 29 17.90 -30.15 12.58
C ALA A 29 17.23 -28.87 13.06
N HIS A 30 17.52 -28.47 14.27
CA HIS A 30 17.03 -27.23 14.88
C HIS A 30 18.18 -26.36 15.34
N TYR A 31 18.14 -25.10 14.93
CA TYR A 31 19.10 -24.05 15.32
C TYR A 31 18.36 -22.91 15.98
N GLN A 32 19.02 -22.21 16.90
CA GLN A 32 18.45 -21.07 17.61
C GLN A 32 19.46 -19.92 17.67
N VAL A 33 18.96 -18.72 17.37
CA VAL A 33 19.70 -17.46 17.54
C VAL A 33 18.89 -16.58 18.46
N ILE A 34 19.54 -15.95 19.45
CA ILE A 34 18.92 -14.99 20.36
C ILE A 34 19.65 -13.67 20.23
N ARG A 35 18.90 -12.59 20.09
CA ARG A 35 19.38 -11.21 20.03
C ARG A 35 18.78 -10.39 21.16
N ALA A 36 19.56 -9.47 21.68
CA ALA A 36 19.16 -8.63 22.80
C ALA A 36 17.96 -7.73 22.43
N PRO A 37 17.08 -7.42 23.40
CA PRO A 37 15.90 -6.59 23.16
C PRO A 37 16.25 -5.20 22.59
N GLU A 38 17.40 -4.65 22.97
CA GLU A 38 17.88 -3.33 22.56
C GLU A 38 18.16 -3.23 21.05
N GLU A 39 18.38 -4.37 20.39
CA GLU A 39 18.54 -4.43 18.93
C GLU A 39 17.22 -4.23 18.18
N PHE A 40 16.08 -4.29 18.87
CA PHE A 40 14.72 -4.20 18.28
C PHE A 40 13.90 -3.09 18.95
N PRO A 41 14.31 -1.83 18.86
CA PRO A 41 13.61 -0.71 19.49
C PRO A 41 12.16 -0.60 18.99
N GLY A 42 11.23 -0.43 19.92
CA GLY A 42 9.80 -0.30 19.62
C GLY A 42 9.08 -1.62 19.30
N ALA A 43 9.79 -2.76 19.24
CA ALA A 43 9.16 -4.04 18.90
C ALA A 43 8.12 -4.50 19.94
N PHE A 44 8.31 -4.15 21.19
CA PHE A 44 7.41 -4.44 22.30
C PHE A 44 6.24 -3.45 22.41
N ASP A 45 6.28 -2.34 21.66
CA ASP A 45 5.29 -1.25 21.74
C ASP A 45 4.23 -1.33 20.62
N LEU A 46 4.27 -2.38 19.78
CA LEU A 46 3.29 -2.58 18.73
C LEU A 46 1.91 -2.82 19.32
N THR A 47 0.92 -2.08 18.85
CA THR A 47 -0.48 -2.21 19.28
C THR A 47 -1.39 -2.56 18.10
N ARG A 48 -2.59 -3.08 18.41
CA ARG A 48 -3.65 -3.33 17.42
C ARG A 48 -3.95 -2.07 16.61
N GLU A 49 -4.05 -0.92 17.27
CA GLU A 49 -4.36 0.37 16.65
C GLU A 49 -3.26 0.76 15.66
N THR A 50 -2.00 0.62 16.04
CA THR A 50 -0.86 0.94 15.17
C THR A 50 -0.84 0.03 13.93
N LEU A 51 -1.05 -1.27 14.10
CA LEU A 51 -1.12 -2.21 12.98
C LEU A 51 -2.34 -1.94 12.09
N GLY A 52 -3.47 -1.51 12.67
CA GLY A 52 -4.67 -1.08 11.94
C GLY A 52 -4.48 0.14 11.04
N LEU A 53 -3.46 0.99 11.31
CA LEU A 53 -3.08 2.07 10.40
C LEU A 53 -2.36 1.57 9.15
N MET A 54 -1.85 0.35 9.15
CA MET A 54 -0.98 -0.19 8.11
C MET A 54 -1.62 -1.33 7.31
N SER A 55 -2.60 -2.02 7.87
CA SER A 55 -3.20 -3.25 7.32
C SER A 55 -4.72 -3.18 7.27
N GLU A 56 -5.30 -3.76 6.21
CA GLU A 56 -6.74 -4.00 6.07
C GLU A 56 -7.22 -5.21 6.91
N LYS A 57 -6.26 -6.00 7.41
CA LYS A 57 -6.58 -7.17 8.21
C LYS A 57 -6.94 -6.76 9.63
N GLU A 58 -8.01 -7.34 10.13
CA GLU A 58 -8.38 -7.17 11.53
C GLU A 58 -7.37 -7.86 12.43
N MET A 59 -6.80 -7.09 13.38
CA MET A 59 -5.85 -7.62 14.35
C MET A 59 -6.58 -8.10 15.61
N PRO A 60 -6.05 -9.12 16.30
CA PRO A 60 -6.65 -9.65 17.51
C PRO A 60 -6.85 -8.58 18.59
N GLU A 61 -7.95 -8.73 19.36
CA GLU A 61 -8.13 -7.93 20.56
C GLU A 61 -7.05 -8.31 21.60
N GLY A 62 -6.48 -7.28 22.26
CA GLY A 62 -5.39 -7.50 23.23
C GLY A 62 -4.12 -8.05 22.61
N LEU A 63 -3.78 -7.62 21.37
CA LEU A 63 -2.55 -8.02 20.70
C LEU A 63 -1.34 -7.87 21.61
N ASP A 64 -0.63 -8.99 21.82
CA ASP A 64 0.72 -9.01 22.44
C ASP A 64 1.77 -9.11 21.31
N PRO A 65 2.73 -8.19 21.19
CA PRO A 65 3.80 -8.27 20.20
C PRO A 65 4.60 -9.58 20.24
N ARG A 66 4.64 -10.27 21.40
CA ARG A 66 5.26 -11.60 21.54
C ARG A 66 4.50 -12.71 20.82
N ARG A 67 3.26 -12.43 20.39
CA ARG A 67 2.42 -13.36 19.65
C ARG A 67 2.38 -13.06 18.14
N ILE A 68 3.31 -12.21 17.68
CA ILE A 68 3.59 -11.99 16.25
C ILE A 68 4.72 -12.95 15.87
N LEU A 69 4.46 -13.81 14.88
CA LEU A 69 5.47 -14.69 14.29
C LEU A 69 6.02 -14.06 13.01
N TYR A 70 7.32 -13.88 12.96
CA TYR A 70 8.06 -13.52 11.76
C TYR A 70 8.56 -14.81 11.08
N LEU A 71 8.19 -15.03 9.83
CA LEU A 71 8.47 -16.28 9.12
C LEU A 71 9.10 -16.01 7.76
N ASP A 72 10.12 -16.81 7.44
CA ASP A 72 10.78 -16.85 6.15
C ASP A 72 11.22 -18.28 5.82
N THR A 73 11.24 -18.65 4.51
CA THR A 73 11.56 -20.00 4.07
C THR A 73 12.61 -20.00 2.96
N GLU A 74 13.53 -20.98 3.06
CA GLU A 74 14.44 -21.32 1.96
C GLU A 74 13.96 -22.60 1.26
N THR A 75 13.92 -22.54 -0.07
CA THR A 75 13.23 -23.55 -0.88
C THR A 75 14.13 -24.14 -1.93
N THR A 76 13.77 -25.33 -2.43
CA THR A 76 14.50 -26.00 -3.51
C THR A 76 14.26 -25.42 -4.90
N GLY A 77 13.41 -24.38 -5.02
CA GLY A 77 13.09 -23.72 -6.29
C GLY A 77 12.05 -22.60 -6.12
N LEU A 78 11.79 -21.86 -7.19
CA LEU A 78 10.91 -20.68 -7.18
C LEU A 78 9.40 -20.99 -7.34
N GLY A 79 9.00 -22.25 -7.25
CA GLY A 79 7.61 -22.69 -7.35
C GLY A 79 7.44 -24.00 -8.15
N GLY A 80 6.22 -24.53 -8.14
CA GLY A 80 5.85 -25.79 -8.76
C GLY A 80 5.67 -26.93 -7.74
N SER A 81 4.98 -28.00 -8.16
CA SER A 81 4.57 -29.11 -7.28
C SER A 81 5.71 -29.90 -6.63
N GLY A 82 6.95 -29.74 -7.11
CA GLY A 82 8.14 -30.39 -6.57
C GLY A 82 8.97 -29.51 -5.63
N THR A 83 8.58 -28.26 -5.41
CA THR A 83 9.30 -27.35 -4.52
C THR A 83 9.06 -27.74 -3.06
N VAL A 84 10.13 -27.76 -2.28
CA VAL A 84 10.12 -28.10 -0.84
C VAL A 84 10.79 -26.98 -0.07
N ALA A 85 10.26 -26.63 1.09
CA ALA A 85 10.95 -25.79 2.06
C ALA A 85 11.99 -26.65 2.79
N PHE A 86 13.26 -26.44 2.52
CA PHE A 86 14.32 -27.18 3.21
C PHE A 86 14.78 -26.49 4.51
N LEU A 87 14.51 -25.20 4.62
CA LEU A 87 14.75 -24.42 5.84
C LEU A 87 13.52 -23.55 6.11
N VAL A 88 13.01 -23.57 7.33
CA VAL A 88 11.96 -22.67 7.80
C VAL A 88 12.47 -21.96 9.04
N GLY A 89 12.54 -20.66 8.96
CA GLY A 89 12.90 -19.79 10.07
C GLY A 89 11.66 -19.15 10.68
N MET A 90 11.64 -19.08 12.01
CA MET A 90 10.54 -18.57 12.82
C MET A 90 11.11 -17.63 13.88
N GLY A 91 10.86 -16.32 13.78
CA GLY A 91 11.30 -15.31 14.72
C GLY A 91 10.16 -14.77 15.57
N PHE A 92 10.41 -14.48 16.82
CA PHE A 92 9.43 -13.91 17.73
C PHE A 92 10.09 -13.25 18.96
N LEU A 93 9.37 -12.36 19.59
CA LEU A 93 9.80 -11.69 20.82
C LEU A 93 9.55 -12.57 22.04
N THR A 94 10.52 -12.52 22.97
CA THR A 94 10.44 -13.13 24.29
C THR A 94 10.98 -12.15 25.36
N ASP A 95 10.87 -12.51 26.63
CA ASP A 95 11.47 -11.70 27.72
C ASP A 95 13.00 -11.65 27.64
N ARG A 96 13.64 -12.55 26.88
CA ARG A 96 15.09 -12.59 26.65
C ARG A 96 15.53 -11.75 25.45
N GLY A 97 14.58 -11.29 24.61
CA GLY A 97 14.82 -10.55 23.38
C GLY A 97 14.14 -11.18 22.18
N PHE A 98 14.74 -11.04 20.99
CA PHE A 98 14.24 -11.62 19.76
C PHE A 98 14.89 -13.00 19.53
N GLU A 99 14.08 -14.03 19.43
CA GLU A 99 14.53 -15.40 19.19
C GLU A 99 14.19 -15.81 17.76
N VAL A 100 15.16 -16.39 17.06
CA VAL A 100 14.99 -17.03 15.76
C VAL A 100 15.23 -18.52 15.91
N HIS A 101 14.21 -19.31 15.59
CA HIS A 101 14.28 -20.77 15.52
C HIS A 101 14.28 -21.19 14.05
N GLN A 102 15.28 -21.99 13.68
CA GLN A 102 15.44 -22.47 12.30
C GLN A 102 15.35 -23.99 12.27
N PHE A 103 14.41 -24.50 11.47
CA PHE A 103 14.20 -25.92 11.25
C PHE A 103 14.73 -26.28 9.86
N LEU A 104 15.81 -27.07 9.83
CA LEU A 104 16.51 -27.46 8.61
C LEU A 104 16.25 -28.94 8.30
N MET A 105 15.76 -29.21 7.11
CA MET A 105 15.66 -30.53 6.51
C MET A 105 17.02 -30.90 5.88
N ARG A 106 17.74 -31.84 6.50
CA ARG A 106 19.05 -32.28 6.03
C ARG A 106 18.97 -33.27 4.88
N ASP A 107 17.83 -33.97 4.74
CA ASP A 107 17.48 -34.82 3.59
C ASP A 107 15.95 -34.94 3.53
N TYR A 108 15.41 -35.21 2.34
CA TYR A 108 13.96 -35.25 2.06
C TYR A 108 13.10 -36.07 3.05
N PRO A 109 13.56 -37.23 3.61
CA PRO A 109 12.82 -37.97 4.61
C PRO A 109 12.53 -37.22 5.91
N GLU A 110 13.23 -36.11 6.15
CA GLU A 110 13.04 -35.28 7.36
C GLU A 110 11.89 -34.27 7.21
N GLU A 111 11.32 -34.09 6.02
CA GLU A 111 10.26 -33.12 5.77
C GLU A 111 9.06 -33.24 6.73
N PRO A 112 8.53 -34.44 7.01
CA PRO A 112 7.38 -34.56 7.93
C PRO A 112 7.69 -34.09 9.37
N TYR A 113 8.96 -34.17 9.78
CA TYR A 113 9.40 -33.69 11.09
C TYR A 113 9.50 -32.17 11.11
N LEU A 114 10.13 -31.58 10.09
CA LEU A 114 10.19 -30.12 9.90
C LEU A 114 8.78 -29.51 9.91
N LEU A 115 7.85 -30.03 9.12
CA LEU A 115 6.49 -29.54 9.04
C LEU A 115 5.72 -29.67 10.37
N ARG A 116 5.94 -30.73 11.16
CA ARG A 116 5.37 -30.84 12.50
C ARG A 116 5.84 -29.76 13.46
N HIS A 117 7.14 -29.47 13.45
CA HIS A 117 7.69 -28.38 14.27
C HIS A 117 7.13 -27.02 13.86
N VAL A 118 7.04 -26.78 12.54
CA VAL A 118 6.49 -25.53 11.98
C VAL A 118 5.01 -25.39 12.36
N ALA A 119 4.19 -26.42 12.17
CA ALA A 119 2.77 -26.37 12.51
C ALA A 119 2.54 -26.18 14.02
N ALA A 120 3.28 -26.90 14.86
CA ALA A 120 3.22 -26.73 16.31
C ALA A 120 3.69 -25.34 16.76
N GLY A 121 4.68 -24.78 16.06
CA GLY A 121 5.15 -23.43 16.30
C GLY A 121 4.09 -22.38 15.92
N LEU A 122 3.55 -22.44 14.71
CA LEU A 122 2.51 -21.53 14.21
C LEU A 122 1.30 -21.44 15.14
N GLY A 123 0.81 -22.56 15.68
CA GLY A 123 -0.32 -22.60 16.61
C GLY A 123 -0.13 -21.86 17.93
N ARG A 124 1.05 -21.29 18.18
CA ARG A 124 1.36 -20.49 19.38
C ARG A 124 1.17 -19.00 19.19
N PHE A 125 0.94 -18.54 17.95
CA PHE A 125 0.93 -17.14 17.59
C PHE A 125 -0.45 -16.71 17.08
N ASP A 126 -0.70 -15.40 17.10
CA ASP A 126 -1.98 -14.81 16.70
C ASP A 126 -1.86 -14.02 15.39
N VAL A 127 -0.64 -13.65 14.98
CA VAL A 127 -0.38 -12.87 13.76
C VAL A 127 0.84 -13.43 13.06
N LEU A 128 0.77 -13.57 11.76
CA LEU A 128 1.88 -13.95 10.90
C LEU A 128 2.44 -12.72 10.20
N CYS A 129 3.76 -12.55 10.21
CA CYS A 129 4.48 -11.50 9.49
C CYS A 129 5.52 -12.12 8.55
N THR A 130 5.49 -11.74 7.26
CA THR A 130 6.39 -12.26 6.24
C THR A 130 6.82 -11.18 5.25
N PHE A 131 7.68 -11.54 4.30
CA PHE A 131 8.01 -10.70 3.15
C PHE A 131 7.67 -11.42 1.83
N ASN A 132 6.57 -11.07 1.19
CA ASN A 132 6.00 -11.75 0.02
C ASN A 132 5.43 -13.16 0.31
N GLY A 133 5.20 -13.45 1.58
CA GLY A 133 4.76 -14.77 2.02
C GLY A 133 3.35 -15.14 1.60
N THR A 134 2.47 -14.16 1.35
CA THR A 134 1.14 -14.41 0.78
C THR A 134 1.19 -15.07 -0.60
N THR A 135 2.27 -14.85 -1.34
CA THR A 135 2.45 -15.39 -2.68
C THR A 135 3.38 -16.61 -2.69
N PHE A 136 4.28 -16.72 -1.71
CA PHE A 136 5.36 -17.72 -1.69
C PHE A 136 5.27 -18.68 -0.50
N ASP A 137 5.60 -18.20 0.71
CA ASP A 137 5.84 -19.06 1.88
C ASP A 137 4.57 -19.79 2.32
N VAL A 138 3.45 -19.08 2.45
CA VAL A 138 2.19 -19.64 2.94
C VAL A 138 1.62 -20.67 1.98
N PRO A 139 1.44 -20.39 0.66
CA PRO A 139 0.97 -21.39 -0.30
C PRO A 139 1.88 -22.62 -0.40
N LEU A 140 3.20 -22.44 -0.26
CA LEU A 140 4.15 -23.54 -0.23
C LEU A 140 3.91 -24.41 1.01
N LEU A 141 3.91 -23.83 2.21
CA LEU A 141 3.70 -24.56 3.46
C LEU A 141 2.33 -25.25 3.49
N GLU A 142 1.25 -24.57 3.03
CA GLU A 142 -0.07 -25.22 2.87
C GLU A 142 -0.01 -26.47 1.99
N SER A 143 0.62 -26.35 0.81
CA SER A 143 0.76 -27.46 -0.11
C SER A 143 1.55 -28.62 0.51
N ARG A 144 2.65 -28.31 1.22
CA ARG A 144 3.51 -29.33 1.85
C ARG A 144 2.83 -30.01 3.03
N LEU A 145 2.10 -29.26 3.86
CA LEU A 145 1.29 -29.84 4.96
C LEU A 145 0.24 -30.81 4.40
N LEU A 146 -0.51 -30.40 3.37
CA LEU A 146 -1.51 -31.27 2.73
C LEU A 146 -0.88 -32.54 2.12
N MET A 147 0.27 -32.43 1.43
CA MET A 147 0.96 -33.60 0.86
C MET A 147 1.46 -34.57 1.93
N ASN A 148 1.77 -34.07 3.11
CA ASN A 148 2.15 -34.85 4.28
C ASN A 148 0.96 -35.27 5.15
N ARG A 149 -0.30 -35.03 4.71
CA ARG A 149 -1.55 -35.34 5.43
C ARG A 149 -1.64 -34.68 6.80
N MET A 150 -1.13 -33.47 6.91
CA MET A 150 -1.18 -32.63 8.08
C MET A 150 -2.24 -31.53 7.89
N ASP A 151 -2.81 -31.07 9.00
CA ASP A 151 -3.74 -29.97 9.04
C ASP A 151 -3.01 -28.65 8.71
N ARG A 152 -3.69 -27.75 8.00
CA ARG A 152 -3.18 -26.44 7.59
C ARG A 152 -3.81 -25.27 8.36
N ASP A 153 -4.76 -25.53 9.26
CA ASP A 153 -5.49 -24.50 10.01
C ASP A 153 -4.54 -23.61 10.84
N CYS A 154 -3.34 -24.11 11.14
CA CYS A 154 -2.29 -23.32 11.79
C CYS A 154 -1.81 -22.12 10.96
N LEU A 155 -2.05 -22.08 9.65
CA LEU A 155 -1.71 -20.98 8.76
C LEU A 155 -2.82 -19.94 8.61
N ASP A 156 -4.03 -20.20 9.16
CA ASP A 156 -5.17 -19.28 9.13
C ASP A 156 -5.02 -18.19 10.21
N LEU A 157 -4.03 -17.34 10.03
CA LEU A 157 -3.71 -16.22 10.92
C LEU A 157 -3.87 -14.89 10.17
N PRO A 158 -4.23 -13.80 10.86
CA PRO A 158 -4.06 -12.45 10.35
C PRO A 158 -2.63 -12.27 9.82
N HIS A 159 -2.49 -11.93 8.54
CA HIS A 159 -1.21 -11.97 7.87
C HIS A 159 -0.75 -10.57 7.45
N LEU A 160 0.40 -10.15 7.96
CA LEU A 160 1.11 -8.92 7.60
C LEU A 160 2.19 -9.25 6.56
N ASP A 161 1.90 -9.03 5.28
CA ASP A 161 2.89 -9.15 4.22
C ASP A 161 3.60 -7.82 3.99
N LEU A 162 4.82 -7.71 4.50
CA LEU A 162 5.58 -6.46 4.49
C LEU A 162 5.93 -5.99 3.09
N LEU A 163 6.07 -6.87 2.10
CA LEU A 163 6.34 -6.43 0.73
C LEU A 163 5.25 -5.51 0.20
N HIS A 164 3.99 -5.86 0.42
CA HIS A 164 2.87 -5.04 -0.03
C HIS A 164 2.79 -3.71 0.72
N MET A 165 3.04 -3.74 2.02
CA MET A 165 3.07 -2.55 2.87
C MET A 165 4.22 -1.62 2.48
N CYS A 166 5.43 -2.14 2.30
CA CYS A 166 6.60 -1.40 1.84
C CYS A 166 6.40 -0.77 0.46
N ARG A 167 5.79 -1.51 -0.48
CA ARG A 167 5.47 -0.98 -1.81
C ARG A 167 4.49 0.19 -1.75
N ARG A 168 3.51 0.16 -0.86
CA ARG A 168 2.57 1.27 -0.65
C ARG A 168 3.29 2.55 -0.18
N LEU A 169 4.32 2.42 0.66
CA LEU A 169 5.07 3.56 1.20
C LEU A 169 6.18 4.04 0.26
N TRP A 170 7.04 3.14 -0.21
CA TRP A 170 8.34 3.50 -0.76
C TRP A 170 8.50 3.26 -2.26
N LYS A 171 7.57 2.55 -2.92
CA LYS A 171 7.70 2.24 -4.35
C LYS A 171 7.79 3.50 -5.22
N LEU A 172 7.08 4.57 -4.88
CA LEU A 172 7.09 5.81 -5.63
C LEU A 172 8.50 6.43 -5.69
N ARG A 173 9.26 6.37 -4.60
CA ARG A 173 10.62 6.90 -4.49
C ARG A 173 11.69 5.90 -4.90
N LEU A 174 11.58 4.65 -4.45
CA LEU A 174 12.64 3.64 -4.62
C LEU A 174 12.53 2.84 -5.92
N GLY A 175 11.35 2.75 -6.52
CA GLY A 175 11.07 1.90 -7.69
C GLY A 175 10.98 0.41 -7.34
N ARG A 176 12.01 -0.14 -6.67
CA ARG A 176 12.08 -1.52 -6.20
C ARG A 176 12.05 -1.57 -4.68
N CYS A 177 11.37 -2.59 -4.12
CA CYS A 177 11.19 -2.79 -2.68
C CYS A 177 11.49 -4.25 -2.30
N ASN A 178 12.63 -4.81 -2.73
CA ASN A 178 13.14 -6.07 -2.18
C ASN A 178 13.77 -5.83 -0.81
N LEU A 179 13.85 -6.86 0.03
CA LEU A 179 14.24 -6.73 1.43
C LEU A 179 15.62 -6.10 1.59
N SER A 180 16.63 -6.59 0.85
CA SER A 180 17.99 -6.03 0.91
C SER A 180 18.08 -4.54 0.55
N ARG A 181 17.25 -4.07 -0.40
CA ARG A 181 17.18 -2.64 -0.73
C ARG A 181 16.53 -1.81 0.37
N LEU A 182 15.53 -2.37 1.04
CA LEU A 182 14.89 -1.70 2.18
C LEU A 182 15.84 -1.63 3.37
N GLU A 183 16.59 -2.68 3.65
CA GLU A 183 17.64 -2.67 4.68
C GLU A 183 18.68 -1.59 4.42
N GLU A 184 19.20 -1.54 3.19
CA GLU A 184 20.21 -0.54 2.81
C GLU A 184 19.68 0.89 2.91
N VAL A 185 18.51 1.17 2.31
CA VAL A 185 18.06 2.57 2.08
C VAL A 185 17.15 3.08 3.18
N ILE A 186 16.34 2.21 3.79
CA ILE A 186 15.37 2.59 4.81
C ILE A 186 15.92 2.36 6.20
N LEU A 187 16.50 1.18 6.45
CA LEU A 187 17.05 0.86 7.77
C LEU A 187 18.50 1.33 7.96
N GLY A 188 19.19 1.70 6.86
CA GLY A 188 20.60 2.10 6.92
C GLY A 188 21.55 0.95 7.28
N GLN A 189 21.15 -0.29 7.04
CA GLN A 189 21.85 -1.52 7.37
C GLN A 189 22.20 -2.30 6.08
N PRO A 190 23.20 -1.87 5.30
CA PRO A 190 23.63 -2.62 4.13
C PRO A 190 24.21 -3.97 4.54
N ARG A 191 23.86 -5.02 3.82
CA ARG A 191 24.44 -6.35 4.03
C ARG A 191 25.87 -6.39 3.50
N THR A 192 26.75 -6.99 4.28
CA THR A 192 28.13 -7.31 3.87
C THR A 192 28.27 -8.82 3.81
N ASP A 193 28.87 -9.33 2.74
CA ASP A 193 29.13 -10.77 2.52
C ASP A 193 27.88 -11.66 2.65
N ASP A 194 26.73 -11.17 2.11
CA ASP A 194 25.48 -11.91 2.12
C ASP A 194 25.38 -12.87 0.92
N LEU A 195 24.75 -14.03 1.16
CA LEU A 195 24.42 -14.98 0.11
C LEU A 195 23.24 -14.44 -0.71
N PRO A 196 23.35 -14.30 -2.05
CA PRO A 196 22.17 -14.04 -2.85
C PRO A 196 21.12 -15.14 -2.64
N GLY A 197 19.88 -14.81 -2.25
CA GLY A 197 18.82 -15.80 -1.99
C GLY A 197 18.58 -16.77 -3.15
N SER A 198 18.90 -16.36 -4.40
CA SER A 198 18.84 -17.23 -5.58
C SER A 198 19.88 -18.37 -5.56
N GLU A 199 20.89 -18.32 -4.71
CA GLU A 199 21.93 -19.36 -4.57
C GLU A 199 21.58 -20.40 -3.49
N ALA A 200 20.68 -20.13 -2.59
CA ALA A 200 20.29 -21.04 -1.50
C ALA A 200 19.85 -22.45 -2.01
N PRO A 201 19.06 -22.58 -3.08
CA PRO A 201 18.70 -23.87 -3.63
C PRO A 201 19.93 -24.67 -4.10
N GLN A 202 20.87 -24.01 -4.78
CA GLN A 202 22.07 -24.67 -5.29
C GLN A 202 22.99 -25.14 -4.16
N ARG A 203 23.14 -24.30 -3.10
CA ARG A 203 23.90 -24.67 -1.89
C ARG A 203 23.32 -25.91 -1.21
N TYR A 204 22.00 -26.00 -1.12
CA TYR A 204 21.33 -27.17 -0.56
C TYR A 204 21.54 -28.43 -1.41
N PHE A 205 21.43 -28.34 -2.75
CA PHE A 205 21.70 -29.48 -3.62
C PHE A 205 23.16 -29.93 -3.56
N ASP A 206 24.11 -29.03 -3.45
CA ASP A 206 25.51 -29.36 -3.32
C ASP A 206 25.82 -30.00 -1.97
N TYR A 207 25.16 -29.50 -0.89
CA TYR A 207 25.19 -30.16 0.41
C TYR A 207 24.64 -31.59 0.36
N LEU A 208 23.51 -31.83 -0.30
CA LEU A 208 22.96 -33.20 -0.45
C LEU A 208 23.91 -34.16 -1.18
N LYS A 209 24.73 -33.66 -2.10
CA LYS A 209 25.70 -34.46 -2.85
C LYS A 209 26.98 -34.73 -2.04
N THR A 210 27.46 -33.72 -1.33
CA THR A 210 28.80 -33.75 -0.73
C THR A 210 28.79 -34.07 0.76
N GLY A 211 27.67 -33.78 1.45
CA GLY A 211 27.60 -33.85 2.91
C GLY A 211 28.31 -32.70 3.62
N GLN A 212 28.84 -31.69 2.89
CA GLN A 212 29.57 -30.58 3.48
C GLN A 212 28.61 -29.54 4.10
N PHE A 213 28.47 -29.57 5.41
CA PHE A 213 27.54 -28.68 6.15
C PHE A 213 27.88 -27.19 6.00
N SER A 214 29.18 -26.85 5.83
CA SER A 214 29.62 -25.45 5.64
C SER A 214 28.92 -24.73 4.47
N LEU A 215 28.39 -25.47 3.49
CA LEU A 215 27.60 -24.91 2.40
C LEU A 215 26.26 -24.32 2.86
N LEU A 216 25.74 -24.75 4.02
CA LEU A 216 24.48 -24.30 4.57
C LEU A 216 24.64 -23.22 5.64
N GLU A 217 25.83 -22.96 6.15
CA GLU A 217 26.08 -21.97 7.19
C GLU A 217 25.68 -20.56 6.75
N ASP A 218 26.00 -20.20 5.50
CA ASP A 218 25.62 -18.93 4.90
C ASP A 218 24.11 -18.83 4.68
N VAL A 219 23.45 -19.93 4.31
CA VAL A 219 22.00 -20.00 4.14
C VAL A 219 21.28 -19.80 5.47
N LEU A 220 21.75 -20.45 6.54
CA LEU A 220 21.21 -20.26 7.88
C LEU A 220 21.36 -18.80 8.35
N ARG A 221 22.54 -18.22 8.11
CA ARG A 221 22.79 -16.81 8.46
C ARG A 221 21.89 -15.87 7.69
N HIS A 222 21.71 -16.07 6.36
CA HIS A 222 20.85 -15.30 5.51
C HIS A 222 19.39 -15.32 5.99
N ASN A 223 18.81 -16.51 6.18
CA ASN A 223 17.44 -16.66 6.67
C ASN A 223 17.24 -16.04 8.06
N ALA A 224 18.19 -16.19 8.99
CA ALA A 224 18.10 -15.55 10.29
C ALA A 224 18.12 -14.02 10.18
N GLN A 225 18.94 -13.47 9.28
CA GLN A 225 19.01 -12.04 9.03
C GLN A 225 17.69 -11.53 8.43
N ASP A 226 17.11 -12.23 7.44
CA ASP A 226 15.83 -11.87 6.84
C ASP A 226 14.75 -11.74 7.92
N ILE A 227 14.63 -12.73 8.79
CA ILE A 227 13.63 -12.74 9.87
C ILE A 227 13.85 -11.57 10.85
N MET A 228 15.08 -11.29 11.24
CA MET A 228 15.39 -10.14 12.10
C MET A 228 15.00 -8.83 11.41
N SER A 229 15.29 -8.72 10.11
CA SER A 229 14.95 -7.54 9.31
C SER A 229 13.44 -7.33 9.19
N LEU A 230 12.62 -8.40 9.15
CA LEU A 230 11.17 -8.27 9.19
C LEU A 230 10.69 -7.55 10.46
N CYS A 231 11.23 -7.95 11.61
CA CYS A 231 10.88 -7.33 12.89
C CYS A 231 11.27 -5.84 12.91
N VAL A 232 12.51 -5.53 12.57
CA VAL A 232 12.99 -4.13 12.52
C VAL A 232 12.18 -3.29 11.54
N LEU A 233 11.88 -3.84 10.37
CA LEU A 233 11.13 -3.14 9.32
C LEU A 233 9.68 -2.85 9.74
N LEU A 234 8.99 -3.83 10.35
CA LEU A 234 7.63 -3.63 10.87
C LEU A 234 7.59 -2.52 11.92
N ASN A 235 8.54 -2.54 12.87
CA ASN A 235 8.63 -1.53 13.93
C ASN A 235 8.96 -0.14 13.38
N HIS A 236 9.89 -0.07 12.43
CA HIS A 236 10.22 1.19 11.77
C HIS A 236 9.01 1.77 11.04
N MET A 237 8.25 0.93 10.32
CA MET A 237 7.01 1.36 9.67
C MET A 237 5.98 1.86 10.69
N ALA A 238 5.79 1.13 11.80
CA ALA A 238 4.87 1.51 12.87
C ALA A 238 5.21 2.90 13.44
N ASP A 239 6.48 3.14 13.74
CA ASP A 239 6.96 4.46 14.20
C ASP A 239 6.67 5.57 13.18
N LEU A 240 6.87 5.32 11.89
CA LEU A 240 6.59 6.30 10.84
C LEU A 240 5.08 6.60 10.70
N TYR A 241 4.20 5.61 10.86
CA TYR A 241 2.76 5.83 10.82
C TYR A 241 2.25 6.65 12.01
N LEU A 242 2.85 6.47 13.18
CA LEU A 242 2.56 7.30 14.37
C LEU A 242 3.16 8.71 14.23
N HIS A 243 4.32 8.83 13.59
CA HIS A 243 5.13 10.04 13.50
C HIS A 243 5.49 10.40 12.05
N PRO A 244 4.51 10.70 11.18
CA PRO A 244 4.77 10.99 9.76
C PRO A 244 5.67 12.22 9.53
N GLU A 245 5.82 13.09 10.52
CA GLU A 245 6.76 14.23 10.51
C GLU A 245 8.24 13.81 10.52
N LYS A 246 8.57 12.58 10.93
CA LYS A 246 9.93 12.02 10.86
C LYS A 246 10.32 11.66 9.43
N ILE A 247 9.36 11.52 8.52
CA ILE A 247 9.63 11.13 7.15
C ILE A 247 10.25 12.29 6.38
N ARG A 248 11.46 12.08 5.86
CA ARG A 248 12.23 13.11 5.16
C ARG A 248 11.69 13.44 3.76
N PHE A 249 11.20 12.45 3.03
CA PHE A 249 10.84 12.57 1.62
C PHE A 249 9.34 12.75 1.43
N SER A 250 8.96 13.79 0.71
CA SER A 250 7.54 14.10 0.44
C SER A 250 6.82 12.99 -0.34
N GLU A 251 7.56 12.22 -1.15
CA GLU A 251 7.07 11.07 -1.89
C GLU A 251 6.56 9.98 -0.95
N ASP A 252 7.31 9.70 0.12
CA ASP A 252 6.97 8.67 1.10
C ASP A 252 5.79 9.13 1.97
N VAL A 253 5.80 10.40 2.42
CA VAL A 253 4.68 11.00 3.17
C VAL A 253 3.39 11.02 2.35
N TYR A 254 3.47 11.41 1.08
CA TYR A 254 2.33 11.39 0.17
C TYR A 254 1.80 9.98 -0.04
N SER A 255 2.70 9.00 -0.24
CA SER A 255 2.36 7.59 -0.40
C SER A 255 1.68 7.02 0.85
N MET A 256 2.16 7.39 2.05
CA MET A 256 1.52 7.04 3.33
C MET A 256 0.10 7.63 3.41
N GLY A 257 -0.10 8.89 3.06
CA GLY A 257 -1.43 9.50 3.01
C GLY A 257 -2.39 8.73 2.09
N ARG A 258 -1.89 8.27 0.92
CA ARG A 258 -2.65 7.42 -0.01
C ARG A 258 -2.97 6.03 0.56
N ALA A 259 -2.06 5.46 1.35
CA ALA A 259 -2.26 4.18 2.01
C ALA A 259 -3.33 4.31 3.12
N LEU A 260 -3.22 5.33 3.95
CA LEU A 260 -4.19 5.64 5.02
C LEU A 260 -5.60 5.92 4.48
N GLU A 261 -5.70 6.66 3.37
CA GLU A 261 -7.00 6.95 2.73
C GLU A 261 -7.70 5.67 2.24
N ARG A 262 -6.96 4.65 1.78
CA ARG A 262 -7.52 3.34 1.41
C ARG A 262 -8.05 2.55 2.60
N LEU A 263 -7.52 2.83 3.78
CA LEU A 263 -7.94 2.22 5.06
C LEU A 263 -9.00 3.06 5.78
N ASP A 264 -9.63 4.03 5.08
CA ASP A 264 -10.60 4.98 5.63
C ASP A 264 -10.08 5.80 6.82
N GLN A 265 -8.75 5.88 6.97
CA GLN A 265 -8.08 6.68 8.01
C GLN A 265 -7.96 8.14 7.54
N VAL A 266 -9.10 8.85 7.49
CA VAL A 266 -9.23 10.14 6.82
C VAL A 266 -8.33 11.22 7.43
N GLU A 267 -8.38 11.44 8.75
CA GLU A 267 -7.57 12.49 9.38
C GLU A 267 -6.07 12.21 9.40
N PRO A 268 -5.60 10.98 9.69
CA PRO A 268 -4.20 10.61 9.48
C PRO A 268 -3.73 10.83 8.03
N ALA A 269 -4.55 10.49 7.02
CA ALA A 269 -4.23 10.72 5.61
C ALA A 269 -4.09 12.22 5.31
N ARG A 270 -5.03 13.05 5.78
CA ARG A 270 -4.98 14.52 5.63
C ARG A 270 -3.74 15.13 6.31
N ARG A 271 -3.35 14.61 7.49
CA ARG A 271 -2.10 15.01 8.15
C ARG A 271 -0.90 14.77 7.24
N CYS A 272 -0.80 13.59 6.64
CA CYS A 272 0.26 13.25 5.69
C CYS A 272 0.22 14.18 4.46
N TYR A 273 -0.94 14.43 3.86
CA TYR A 273 -1.05 15.34 2.73
C TYR A 273 -0.60 16.77 3.08
N ARG A 274 -0.98 17.30 4.27
CA ARG A 274 -0.52 18.61 4.74
C ARG A 274 1.01 18.67 4.85
N LEU A 275 1.66 17.63 5.37
CA LEU A 275 3.12 17.53 5.47
C LEU A 275 3.79 17.46 4.08
N ALA A 276 3.23 16.68 3.16
CA ALA A 276 3.81 16.47 1.83
C ALA A 276 3.70 17.71 0.91
N ARG A 277 2.87 18.71 1.26
CA ARG A 277 2.68 19.94 0.46
C ARG A 277 3.94 20.76 0.27
N LYS A 278 4.90 20.68 1.19
CA LYS A 278 6.15 21.47 1.14
C LYS A 278 7.23 20.89 0.21
N GLY A 279 7.05 19.65 -0.31
CA GLY A 279 8.04 18.94 -1.09
C GLY A 279 7.67 18.80 -2.58
N ARG A 280 8.37 17.91 -3.27
CA ARG A 280 8.15 17.60 -4.70
C ARG A 280 6.72 17.13 -4.99
N MET A 281 6.05 16.53 -4.00
CA MET A 281 4.67 16.08 -4.10
C MET A 281 3.64 17.17 -3.79
N GLY A 282 4.05 18.42 -3.62
CA GLY A 282 3.19 19.51 -3.15
C GLY A 282 1.89 19.68 -3.95
N ALA A 283 1.94 19.63 -5.28
CA ALA A 283 0.75 19.73 -6.12
C ALA A 283 -0.17 18.51 -5.95
N ALA A 284 0.41 17.29 -5.99
CA ALA A 284 -0.35 16.05 -5.83
C ALA A 284 -0.97 15.94 -4.42
N ALA A 285 -0.21 16.31 -3.38
CA ALA A 285 -0.66 16.29 -1.99
C ALA A 285 -1.78 17.30 -1.74
N SER A 286 -1.68 18.53 -2.27
CA SER A 286 -2.75 19.53 -2.17
C SER A 286 -4.00 19.06 -2.90
N GLY A 287 -3.87 18.49 -4.09
CA GLY A 287 -4.99 17.92 -4.83
C GLY A 287 -5.67 16.78 -4.08
N ALA A 288 -4.90 15.86 -3.50
CA ALA A 288 -5.43 14.76 -2.69
C ALA A 288 -6.15 15.26 -1.43
N LEU A 289 -5.57 16.26 -0.73
CA LEU A 289 -6.19 16.90 0.44
C LEU A 289 -7.53 17.55 0.10
N ALA A 290 -7.59 18.33 -0.98
CA ALA A 290 -8.82 18.98 -1.43
C ALA A 290 -9.90 17.95 -1.83
N LEU A 291 -9.51 16.86 -2.50
CA LEU A 291 -10.41 15.77 -2.85
C LEU A 291 -10.92 15.03 -1.61
N SER A 292 -10.08 14.84 -0.59
CA SER A 292 -10.48 14.25 0.68
C SER A 292 -11.55 15.10 1.39
N TYR A 293 -11.35 16.42 1.46
CA TYR A 293 -12.37 17.35 1.98
C TYR A 293 -13.68 17.30 1.18
N ARG A 294 -13.58 17.31 -0.16
CA ARG A 294 -14.76 17.23 -1.03
C ARG A 294 -15.58 15.95 -0.81
N ARG A 295 -14.91 14.78 -0.65
CA ARG A 295 -15.60 13.50 -0.38
C ARG A 295 -16.30 13.48 0.96
N ALA A 296 -15.73 14.13 1.96
CA ALA A 296 -16.33 14.29 3.29
C ALA A 296 -17.48 15.34 3.33
N GLY A 297 -17.75 16.03 2.20
CA GLY A 297 -18.76 17.10 2.16
C GLY A 297 -18.26 18.45 2.64
N GLU A 298 -17.03 18.57 3.07
CA GLU A 298 -16.35 19.77 3.56
C GLU A 298 -15.91 20.64 2.36
N ARG A 299 -16.90 21.26 1.71
CA ARG A 299 -16.72 21.92 0.41
C ARG A 299 -15.89 23.20 0.51
N GLU A 300 -16.06 23.97 1.57
CA GLU A 300 -15.36 25.25 1.74
C GLU A 300 -13.86 25.01 1.99
N GLU A 301 -13.51 23.97 2.75
CA GLU A 301 -12.13 23.52 2.98
C GLU A 301 -11.48 23.08 1.66
N ALA A 302 -12.20 22.32 0.84
CA ALA A 302 -11.71 21.92 -0.49
C ALA A 302 -11.45 23.12 -1.38
N VAL A 303 -12.37 24.10 -1.39
CA VAL A 303 -12.25 25.36 -2.14
C VAL A 303 -11.05 26.18 -1.66
N ALA A 304 -10.84 26.26 -0.35
CA ALA A 304 -9.70 26.97 0.21
C ALA A 304 -8.37 26.39 -0.32
N VAL A 305 -8.25 25.06 -0.30
CA VAL A 305 -7.04 24.38 -0.84
C VAL A 305 -6.89 24.63 -2.34
N TRP A 306 -7.95 24.53 -3.16
CA TRP A 306 -7.85 24.79 -4.60
C TRP A 306 -7.49 26.26 -4.89
N ARG A 307 -7.99 27.23 -4.14
CA ARG A 307 -7.60 28.64 -4.26
C ARG A 307 -6.13 28.86 -3.93
N GLU A 308 -5.61 28.21 -2.88
CA GLU A 308 -4.18 28.24 -2.55
C GLU A 308 -3.36 27.63 -3.71
N MET A 309 -3.78 26.50 -4.28
CA MET A 309 -3.10 25.90 -5.43
C MET A 309 -3.05 26.84 -6.63
N VAL A 310 -4.12 27.57 -6.89
CA VAL A 310 -4.18 28.60 -7.95
C VAL A 310 -3.21 29.75 -7.65
N ALA A 311 -3.22 30.28 -6.42
CA ALA A 311 -2.33 31.37 -6.00
C ALA A 311 -0.85 30.98 -6.11
N GLU A 312 -0.51 29.73 -5.77
CA GLU A 312 0.84 29.18 -5.87
C GLU A 312 1.19 28.66 -7.28
N ARG A 313 0.29 28.73 -8.25
CA ARG A 313 0.43 28.20 -9.61
C ARG A 313 0.78 26.69 -9.63
N ARG A 314 0.17 25.91 -8.73
CA ARG A 314 0.39 24.47 -8.59
C ARG A 314 -0.77 23.67 -9.15
N GLY A 315 -0.47 22.50 -9.73
CA GLY A 315 -1.50 21.53 -10.16
C GLY A 315 -2.10 21.84 -11.54
N GLY A 316 -1.50 22.74 -12.34
CA GLY A 316 -1.94 23.05 -13.70
C GLY A 316 -3.39 23.53 -13.77
N ALA A 317 -4.17 23.02 -14.71
CA ALA A 317 -5.57 23.38 -14.89
C ALA A 317 -6.53 22.76 -13.86
N GLN A 318 -6.13 21.70 -13.14
CA GLN A 318 -7.01 20.94 -12.27
C GLN A 318 -7.70 21.75 -11.17
N PRO A 319 -7.03 22.61 -10.38
CA PRO A 319 -7.70 23.41 -9.35
C PRO A 319 -8.70 24.39 -9.93
N TYR A 320 -8.45 24.95 -11.13
CA TYR A 320 -9.40 25.83 -11.81
C TYR A 320 -10.67 25.08 -12.24
N ILE A 321 -10.50 23.83 -12.73
CA ILE A 321 -11.61 22.96 -13.13
C ILE A 321 -12.49 22.64 -11.91
N GLU A 322 -11.89 22.31 -10.77
CA GLU A 322 -12.65 21.99 -9.56
C GLU A 322 -13.37 23.23 -8.98
N LEU A 323 -12.74 24.41 -9.05
CA LEU A 323 -13.39 25.67 -8.69
C LEU A 323 -14.57 25.96 -9.64
N ALA A 324 -14.41 25.77 -10.96
CA ALA A 324 -15.49 25.92 -11.90
C ALA A 324 -16.69 25.01 -11.57
N LYS A 325 -16.42 23.72 -11.25
CA LYS A 325 -17.45 22.77 -10.82
C LYS A 325 -18.16 23.21 -9.54
N TYR A 326 -17.40 23.69 -8.57
CA TYR A 326 -17.96 24.18 -7.29
C TYR A 326 -18.91 25.35 -7.51
N PHE A 327 -18.49 26.38 -8.25
CA PHE A 327 -19.34 27.55 -8.53
C PHE A 327 -20.57 27.18 -9.36
N GLU A 328 -20.45 26.29 -10.34
CA GLU A 328 -21.57 25.85 -11.16
C GLU A 328 -22.62 25.08 -10.34
N HIS A 329 -22.18 24.08 -9.54
CA HIS A 329 -23.09 23.09 -8.96
C HIS A 329 -23.45 23.38 -7.49
N ALA A 330 -22.49 23.88 -6.68
CA ALA A 330 -22.71 24.11 -5.27
C ALA A 330 -23.20 25.54 -5.00
N ARG A 331 -22.54 26.54 -5.62
CA ARG A 331 -22.92 27.97 -5.43
C ARG A 331 -24.00 28.43 -6.38
N ARG A 332 -24.25 27.64 -7.47
CA ARG A 332 -25.18 28.01 -8.54
C ARG A 332 -24.88 29.37 -9.14
N ASP A 333 -23.62 29.71 -9.24
CA ASP A 333 -23.10 30.95 -9.84
C ASP A 333 -22.45 30.63 -11.21
N PRO A 334 -23.22 30.71 -12.31
CA PRO A 334 -22.70 30.40 -13.64
C PRO A 334 -21.70 31.45 -14.15
N ALA A 335 -21.71 32.67 -13.63
CA ALA A 335 -20.77 33.71 -14.04
C ALA A 335 -19.37 33.41 -13.47
N ALA A 336 -19.27 33.15 -12.17
CA ALA A 336 -18.02 32.72 -11.57
C ALA A 336 -17.51 31.38 -12.14
N ALA A 337 -18.41 30.42 -12.40
CA ALA A 337 -18.05 29.15 -13.04
C ALA A 337 -17.47 29.35 -14.43
N LEU A 338 -18.01 30.29 -15.22
CA LEU A 338 -17.48 30.63 -16.54
C LEU A 338 -16.08 31.22 -16.46
N GLU A 339 -15.85 32.17 -15.54
CA GLU A 339 -14.55 32.79 -15.33
C GLU A 339 -13.46 31.73 -15.01
N TRP A 340 -13.75 30.80 -14.09
CA TRP A 340 -12.82 29.71 -13.75
C TRP A 340 -12.59 28.75 -14.93
N THR A 341 -13.61 28.49 -15.75
CA THR A 341 -13.51 27.66 -16.94
C THR A 341 -12.62 28.31 -18.00
N GLU A 342 -12.73 29.62 -18.19
CA GLU A 342 -11.88 30.39 -19.12
C GLU A 342 -10.42 30.41 -18.67
N LYS A 343 -10.17 30.59 -17.38
CA LYS A 343 -8.81 30.49 -16.81
C LYS A 343 -8.20 29.08 -17.02
N ALA A 344 -8.98 28.03 -16.85
CA ALA A 344 -8.52 26.65 -17.10
C ALA A 344 -8.19 26.44 -18.58
N LEU A 345 -9.04 26.90 -19.50
CA LEU A 345 -8.81 26.82 -20.95
C LEU A 345 -7.59 27.58 -21.40
N SER A 346 -7.32 28.76 -20.83
CA SER A 346 -6.13 29.55 -21.10
C SER A 346 -4.84 28.77 -20.79
N LEU A 347 -4.77 28.11 -19.63
CA LEU A 347 -3.63 27.28 -19.24
C LEU A 347 -3.39 26.10 -20.19
N LEU A 348 -4.45 25.45 -20.66
CA LEU A 348 -4.37 24.29 -21.56
C LEU A 348 -4.11 24.70 -23.03
N SER A 349 -4.09 26.01 -23.33
CA SER A 349 -3.86 26.51 -24.69
C SER A 349 -2.38 26.78 -24.97
N GLU A 350 -1.51 26.54 -24.01
CA GLU A 350 -0.04 26.67 -24.18
C GLU A 350 0.46 25.72 -25.28
N PRO A 351 1.40 26.19 -26.17
CA PRO A 351 1.87 25.40 -27.31
C PRO A 351 2.47 24.04 -26.94
N ALA A 352 3.16 23.97 -25.80
CA ALA A 352 3.82 22.75 -25.31
C ALA A 352 2.84 21.60 -24.97
N LEU A 353 1.54 21.87 -24.79
CA LEU A 353 0.53 20.90 -24.38
C LEU A 353 -0.37 20.45 -25.54
N ARG A 354 -0.14 20.92 -26.76
CA ARG A 354 -1.05 20.71 -27.89
C ARG A 354 -1.12 19.28 -28.42
N GLU A 355 -0.07 18.49 -28.23
CA GLU A 355 0.04 17.13 -28.78
C GLU A 355 -0.37 16.03 -27.78
N ASP A 356 -0.65 16.39 -26.54
CA ASP A 356 -1.08 15.42 -25.51
C ASP A 356 -2.59 15.12 -25.66
N SER A 357 -2.91 13.88 -25.99
CA SER A 357 -4.28 13.42 -26.18
C SER A 357 -5.15 13.59 -24.92
N THR A 358 -4.60 13.38 -23.74
CA THR A 358 -5.27 13.56 -22.44
C THR A 358 -5.60 15.04 -22.21
N VAL A 359 -4.69 15.93 -22.53
CA VAL A 359 -4.93 17.38 -22.45
C VAL A 359 -6.02 17.80 -23.42
N GLN A 360 -6.05 17.22 -24.62
CA GLN A 360 -7.08 17.51 -25.62
C GLN A 360 -8.48 17.07 -25.17
N GLU A 361 -8.60 15.91 -24.54
CA GLU A 361 -9.88 15.45 -23.96
C GLU A 361 -10.39 16.43 -22.89
N VAL A 362 -9.56 16.80 -21.94
CA VAL A 362 -9.90 17.78 -20.90
C VAL A 362 -10.29 19.13 -21.51
N LYS A 363 -9.59 19.57 -22.55
CA LYS A 363 -9.89 20.81 -23.26
C LYS A 363 -11.26 20.76 -23.92
N ASN A 364 -11.62 19.66 -24.56
CA ASN A 364 -12.93 19.46 -25.20
C ASN A 364 -14.07 19.50 -24.16
N GLU A 365 -13.89 18.85 -23.00
CA GLU A 365 -14.86 18.90 -21.90
C GLU A 365 -15.06 20.34 -21.36
N LEU A 366 -13.97 21.08 -21.22
CA LEU A 366 -14.02 22.49 -20.78
C LEU A 366 -14.68 23.40 -21.82
N GLN A 367 -14.44 23.17 -23.12
CA GLN A 367 -15.10 23.92 -24.19
C GLN A 367 -16.61 23.68 -24.19
N TYR A 368 -17.02 22.42 -23.98
CA TYR A 368 -18.45 22.09 -23.85
C TYR A 368 -19.06 22.78 -22.62
N ARG A 369 -18.39 22.76 -21.45
CA ARG A 369 -18.80 23.48 -20.24
C ARG A 369 -18.92 24.98 -20.49
N HIS A 370 -17.93 25.57 -21.12
CA HIS A 370 -17.90 26.99 -21.47
C HIS A 370 -19.11 27.38 -22.31
N GLN A 371 -19.41 26.64 -23.39
CA GLN A 371 -20.58 26.91 -24.25
C GLN A 371 -21.91 26.79 -23.50
N ARG A 372 -22.03 25.75 -22.64
CA ARG A 372 -23.23 25.53 -21.80
C ARG A 372 -23.43 26.67 -20.80
N LEU A 373 -22.41 27.11 -20.13
CA LEU A 373 -22.46 28.21 -19.14
C LEU A 373 -22.83 29.54 -19.84
N ARG A 374 -22.25 29.82 -21.00
CA ARG A 374 -22.59 31.00 -21.79
C ARG A 374 -24.06 31.02 -22.18
N ARG A 375 -24.62 29.91 -22.69
CA ARG A 375 -26.04 29.79 -23.03
C ARG A 375 -26.93 30.02 -21.80
N LYS A 376 -26.53 29.52 -20.64
CA LYS A 376 -27.28 29.71 -19.40
C LYS A 376 -27.34 31.19 -19.00
N LEU A 377 -26.21 31.89 -19.04
CA LEU A 377 -26.13 33.32 -18.73
C LEU A 377 -26.92 34.19 -19.70
N THR A 378 -26.96 33.85 -21.00
CA THR A 378 -27.76 34.56 -21.99
C THR A 378 -29.24 34.43 -21.65
N LYS A 379 -29.74 33.22 -21.39
CA LYS A 379 -31.13 32.99 -20.98
C LYS A 379 -31.52 33.70 -19.70
N GLU A 380 -30.63 33.74 -18.69
CA GLU A 380 -30.88 34.46 -17.45
C GLU A 380 -30.98 35.97 -17.68
N ARG A 381 -30.21 36.55 -18.60
CA ARG A 381 -30.30 37.97 -19.01
C ARG A 381 -31.58 38.27 -19.77
N GLU A 382 -31.98 37.41 -20.69
CA GLU A 382 -33.24 37.54 -21.46
C GLU A 382 -34.43 37.51 -20.51
N ASN A 383 -34.48 36.55 -19.58
CA ASN A 383 -35.55 36.45 -18.59
C ASN A 383 -35.63 37.62 -17.60
N HIS A 384 -34.52 38.31 -17.32
CA HIS A 384 -34.53 39.53 -16.46
C HIS A 384 -34.81 40.78 -17.25
N GLY A 385 -34.47 40.81 -18.55
CA GLY A 385 -34.75 41.95 -19.41
C GLY A 385 -36.24 42.10 -19.76
N ASP A 386 -37.01 41.01 -19.83
CA ASP A 386 -38.46 41.04 -20.03
C ASP A 386 -39.26 41.52 -18.81
N TYR A 387 -38.70 41.51 -17.63
CA TYR A 387 -39.37 42.01 -16.38
C TYR A 387 -39.29 43.52 -16.23
N ASP A 388 -38.23 44.19 -16.71
CA ASP A 388 -38.07 45.67 -16.66
C ASP A 388 -38.83 46.39 -17.82
N GLY A 389 -39.23 45.66 -18.89
CA GLY A 389 -39.95 46.22 -20.02
C GLY A 389 -41.47 46.41 -19.80
N ASN A 390 -42.06 45.84 -18.74
CA ASN A 390 -43.53 45.82 -18.54
C ASN A 390 -44.03 46.72 -17.41
N GLN A 391 -43.26 47.69 -16.88
CA GLN A 391 -43.70 48.69 -15.90
C GLN A 391 -43.75 50.12 -16.44
N GLY A 392 -43.67 50.31 -17.77
CA GLY A 392 -43.55 51.63 -18.43
C GLY A 392 -44.79 52.16 -19.17
N GLU A 393 -45.92 51.44 -19.22
CA GLU A 393 -47.12 51.97 -19.91
C GLU A 393 -48.41 51.65 -19.15
N GLN A 394 -48.75 52.44 -18.09
CA GLN A 394 -50.13 52.73 -17.67
C GLN A 394 -50.10 53.94 -16.73
N GLY A 395 -50.48 55.08 -17.25
CA GLY A 395 -50.81 56.21 -16.43
C GLY A 395 -50.81 57.54 -17.15
N LEU A 396 -51.79 57.84 -17.95
CA LEU A 396 -52.28 59.22 -18.20
C LEU A 396 -53.61 59.15 -18.99
N SER A 397 -54.75 59.26 -18.31
CA SER A 397 -55.89 60.07 -18.74
C SER A 397 -56.93 60.19 -17.64
N ASP A 398 -57.27 61.46 -17.48
CA ASP A 398 -58.54 62.07 -17.10
C ASP A 398 -58.80 62.38 -15.62
N ALA A 399 -58.63 63.69 -15.46
CA ALA A 399 -59.25 64.49 -14.41
C ALA A 399 -60.77 64.60 -14.62
N GLU A 400 -61.56 64.54 -13.53
CA GLU A 400 -62.69 65.46 -13.35
C GLU A 400 -63.34 65.33 -11.94
N GLU A 401 -63.41 66.45 -11.30
CA GLU A 401 -64.43 67.00 -10.41
C GLU A 401 -64.86 66.37 -9.05
N ARG A 402 -64.71 67.17 -8.04
CA ARG A 402 -65.29 67.15 -6.70
C ARG A 402 -66.89 67.22 -6.68
N PRO A 403 -67.63 67.01 -5.57
CA PRO A 403 -67.37 67.75 -4.26
C PRO A 403 -67.68 66.96 -2.95
N GLU A 404 -67.08 67.50 -1.92
CA GLU A 404 -67.48 67.71 -0.51
C GLU A 404 -68.55 66.83 0.19
N GLY A 405 -68.25 66.44 1.43
CA GLY A 405 -69.23 66.09 2.42
C GLY A 405 -68.69 65.24 3.57
N GLY A 406 -68.20 65.88 4.62
CA GLY A 406 -68.63 65.92 5.98
C GLY A 406 -68.47 64.68 6.88
N GLY A 407 -67.85 64.90 8.02
CA GLY A 407 -68.23 64.17 9.20
C GLY A 407 -67.10 63.43 9.96
N HIS A 408 -66.48 64.08 10.85
CA HIS A 408 -65.87 63.63 12.11
C HIS A 408 -66.92 63.07 13.08
N PRO A 409 -66.64 62.47 14.26
CA PRO A 409 -65.37 61.84 14.74
C PRO A 409 -65.57 60.53 15.56
N ALA A 410 -64.46 60.08 16.14
CA ALA A 410 -64.30 59.36 17.40
C ALA A 410 -64.83 57.90 17.56
N LEU A 411 -64.03 56.98 17.71
CA LEU A 411 -63.52 56.44 18.99
C LEU A 411 -62.36 55.52 18.71
#